data_54647fda5b0511b59309247292c6f09a
#
_entry.id   54647fda5b0511b59309247292c6f09a
#
_cell.length_a   1.000
_cell.length_b   1.000
_cell.length_c   1.000
_cell.angle_alpha   90.00
_cell.angle_beta   90.00
_cell.angle_gamma   90.00
#
_symmetry.space_group_name_H-M   'P 1'
#
loop_
_entity.id
_entity.type
_entity.pdbx_description
1 polymer ?
#
loop_
_entity_poly.entity_id
_entity_poly.type
_entity_poly.pdbx_seq_one_letter_code
_entity_poly.pdbx_strand_id
1 'polypeptide(L)'
;MNLTVLLFVPGDRPERFGKAAASGADAAIVDLEDAVAPARKAAAREAAREAFAGGLDACLRINHPTTEFGQADLAAFAGLRPRAILVPKVETAEEAGEIPIGVPLIALIESVRGLRNIDA
;
A
#
# COMPACT_ATOMS: atom_id res chain seq x y z
N MET A 1 10.21 11.43 -5.10
CA MET A 1 10.30 11.00 -3.68
C MET A 1 11.56 10.18 -3.49
N ASN A 2 12.44 10.62 -2.63
CA ASN A 2 13.71 9.93 -2.37
C ASN A 2 13.58 9.16 -1.04
N LEU A 3 13.23 7.88 -1.15
CA LEU A 3 12.97 7.03 0.02
C LEU A 3 14.14 6.07 0.23
N THR A 4 14.89 6.27 1.29
CA THR A 4 16.03 5.42 1.65
C THR A 4 15.74 4.48 2.81
N VAL A 5 14.85 4.88 3.73
CA VAL A 5 14.46 4.06 4.89
C VAL A 5 12.95 3.94 4.92
N LEU A 6 12.43 2.73 4.72
CA LEU A 6 11.00 2.43 4.75
C LEU A 6 10.70 1.58 5.98
N LEU A 7 9.64 1.93 6.70
CA LEU A 7 9.19 1.18 7.86
C LEU A 7 7.79 0.64 7.61
N PHE A 8 7.68 -0.68 7.46
CA PHE A 8 6.38 -1.34 7.27
C PHE A 8 5.69 -1.58 8.61
N VAL A 9 4.39 -1.29 8.66
CA VAL A 9 3.55 -1.58 9.81
C VAL A 9 2.32 -2.37 9.36
N PRO A 10 2.02 -3.52 10.01
CA PRO A 10 0.84 -4.31 9.60
C PRO A 10 -0.46 -3.51 9.76
N GLY A 11 -1.33 -3.59 8.76
CA GLY A 11 -2.61 -2.88 8.78
C GLY A 11 -3.55 -3.32 9.89
N ASP A 12 -3.33 -4.51 10.46
CA ASP A 12 -4.11 -5.01 11.60
C ASP A 12 -3.50 -4.62 12.96
N ARG A 13 -2.57 -3.66 12.97
CA ARG A 13 -1.96 -3.11 14.18
C ARG A 13 -2.08 -1.57 14.18
N PRO A 14 -3.31 -1.03 14.18
CA PRO A 14 -3.52 0.41 14.08
C PRO A 14 -2.90 1.21 15.21
N GLU A 15 -2.69 0.62 16.40
CA GLU A 15 -2.03 1.25 17.52
C GLU A 15 -0.58 1.61 17.23
N ARG A 16 0.00 1.06 16.15
CA ARG A 16 1.39 1.31 15.75
C ARG A 16 1.53 2.35 14.65
N PHE A 17 0.43 2.77 14.02
CA PHE A 17 0.47 3.65 12.84
C PHE A 17 1.12 5.00 13.16
N GLY A 18 0.65 5.67 14.21
CA GLY A 18 1.18 6.98 14.58
C GLY A 18 2.65 6.94 14.96
N LYS A 19 3.05 5.92 15.69
CA LYS A 19 4.44 5.72 16.11
C LYS A 19 5.35 5.49 14.89
N ALA A 20 4.90 4.68 13.95
CA ALA A 20 5.63 4.41 12.72
C ALA A 20 5.80 5.70 11.90
N ALA A 21 4.73 6.48 11.76
CA ALA A 21 4.77 7.74 11.03
C ALA A 21 5.71 8.76 11.68
N ALA A 22 5.85 8.73 13.00
CA ALA A 22 6.69 9.65 13.76
C ALA A 22 8.12 9.13 14.00
N SER A 23 8.48 7.96 13.47
CA SER A 23 9.71 7.25 13.83
C SER A 23 11.02 7.84 13.30
N GLY A 24 10.93 8.79 12.34
CA GLY A 24 12.13 9.31 11.66
C GLY A 24 12.52 8.54 10.41
N ALA A 25 11.80 7.47 10.06
CA ALA A 25 11.96 6.82 8.77
C ALA A 25 11.50 7.78 7.65
N ASP A 26 12.04 7.58 6.44
CA ASP A 26 11.64 8.41 5.29
C ASP A 26 10.16 8.24 4.96
N ALA A 27 9.62 7.04 5.13
CA ALA A 27 8.19 6.79 5.05
C ALA A 27 7.79 5.59 5.90
N ALA A 28 6.65 5.71 6.56
CA ALA A 28 5.95 4.56 7.13
C ALA A 28 5.01 4.01 6.07
N ILE A 29 4.87 2.70 6.00
CA ILE A 29 4.02 2.03 5.02
C ILE A 29 3.05 1.14 5.78
N VAL A 30 1.76 1.49 5.72
CA VAL A 30 0.71 0.62 6.25
C VAL A 30 0.51 -0.52 5.26
N ASP A 31 0.71 -1.75 5.72
CA ASP A 31 0.69 -2.93 4.86
C ASP A 31 -0.63 -3.69 4.98
N LEU A 32 -1.34 -3.81 3.86
CA LEU A 32 -2.56 -4.61 3.77
C LEU A 32 -2.31 -5.96 3.10
N GLU A 33 -1.09 -6.22 2.66
CA GLU A 33 -0.74 -7.39 1.86
C GLU A 33 -0.07 -8.49 2.71
N ASP A 34 1.22 -8.70 2.55
CA ASP A 34 1.92 -9.85 3.15
C ASP A 34 1.92 -9.87 4.69
N ALA A 35 1.93 -8.71 5.33
CA ALA A 35 1.96 -8.64 6.78
C ALA A 35 0.62 -8.93 7.44
N VAL A 36 -0.45 -9.13 6.66
CA VAL A 36 -1.80 -9.36 7.18
C VAL A 36 -2.35 -10.69 6.65
N ALA A 37 -2.72 -11.59 7.57
CA ALA A 37 -3.35 -12.86 7.21
C ALA A 37 -4.69 -12.62 6.51
N PRO A 38 -5.10 -13.51 5.58
CA PRO A 38 -6.37 -13.33 4.83
C PRO A 38 -7.57 -13.07 5.73
N ALA A 39 -7.71 -13.77 6.84
CA ALA A 39 -8.84 -13.61 7.75
C ALA A 39 -8.88 -12.23 8.44
N ARG A 40 -7.78 -11.49 8.43
CA ARG A 40 -7.68 -10.18 9.07
C ARG A 40 -7.68 -9.02 8.08
N LYS A 41 -7.72 -9.30 6.79
CA LYS A 41 -7.58 -8.24 5.77
C LYS A 41 -8.73 -7.23 5.80
N ALA A 42 -9.96 -7.67 6.04
CA ALA A 42 -11.10 -6.75 6.13
C ALA A 42 -10.96 -5.79 7.32
N ALA A 43 -10.56 -6.29 8.47
CA ALA A 43 -10.35 -5.47 9.66
C ALA A 43 -9.16 -4.50 9.47
N ALA A 44 -8.08 -4.98 8.88
CA ALA A 44 -6.91 -4.16 8.58
C ALA A 44 -7.26 -3.03 7.61
N ARG A 45 -8.02 -3.32 6.57
CA ARG A 45 -8.47 -2.33 5.58
C ARG A 45 -9.28 -1.23 6.27
N GLU A 46 -10.23 -1.60 7.12
CA GLU A 46 -11.08 -0.62 7.80
C GLU A 46 -10.27 0.24 8.78
N ALA A 47 -9.36 -0.36 9.54
CA ALA A 47 -8.49 0.37 10.46
C ALA A 47 -7.61 1.38 9.70
N ALA A 48 -7.03 0.94 8.59
CA ALA A 48 -6.21 1.81 7.75
C ALA A 48 -7.05 2.93 7.14
N ARG A 49 -8.24 2.62 6.63
CA ARG A 49 -9.14 3.61 6.06
C ARG A 49 -9.47 4.72 7.07
N GLU A 50 -9.80 4.34 8.29
CA GLU A 50 -10.10 5.31 9.35
C GLU A 50 -8.88 6.18 9.67
N ALA A 51 -7.68 5.58 9.73
CA ALA A 51 -6.46 6.30 10.05
C ALA A 51 -6.11 7.33 8.97
N PHE A 52 -6.19 6.94 7.70
CA PHE A 52 -5.91 7.87 6.60
C PHE A 52 -6.98 8.95 6.48
N ALA A 53 -8.25 8.62 6.72
CA ALA A 53 -9.32 9.62 6.77
C ALA A 53 -9.10 10.63 7.89
N GLY A 54 -8.47 10.22 8.99
CA GLY A 54 -8.10 11.06 10.11
C GLY A 54 -6.81 11.86 9.93
N GLY A 55 -6.15 11.73 8.78
CA GLY A 55 -4.96 12.53 8.46
C GLY A 55 -3.62 11.84 8.65
N LEU A 56 -3.59 10.50 8.77
CA LEU A 56 -2.32 9.78 8.87
C LEU A 56 -1.43 10.09 7.67
N ASP A 57 -0.19 10.52 7.94
CA ASP A 57 0.82 10.80 6.91
C ASP A 57 1.71 9.57 6.72
N ALA A 58 1.33 8.71 5.80
CA ALA A 58 2.03 7.46 5.52
C ALA A 58 1.72 6.98 4.10
N CYS A 59 2.49 6.01 3.65
CA CYS A 59 2.21 5.26 2.43
C CYS A 59 1.33 4.06 2.75
N LEU A 60 0.77 3.46 1.72
CA LEU A 60 -0.11 2.29 1.83
C LEU A 60 0.34 1.23 0.84
N ARG A 61 0.55 0.00 1.29
CA ARG A 61 0.71 -1.13 0.37
C ARG A 61 -0.60 -1.90 0.31
N ILE A 62 -1.19 -1.95 -0.88
CA ILE A 62 -2.45 -2.67 -1.12
C ILE A 62 -2.17 -4.11 -1.55
N ASN A 63 -3.21 -4.94 -1.52
CA ASN A 63 -3.17 -6.23 -2.18
C ASN A 63 -3.18 -6.02 -3.69
N HIS A 64 -2.67 -7.00 -4.45
CA HIS A 64 -2.59 -6.87 -5.91
C HIS A 64 -3.96 -6.55 -6.51
N PRO A 65 -4.05 -5.58 -7.44
CA PRO A 65 -5.33 -5.12 -7.99
C PRO A 65 -6.17 -6.19 -8.69
N THR A 66 -5.55 -7.29 -9.14
CA THR A 66 -6.29 -8.38 -9.78
C THR A 66 -6.97 -9.31 -8.77
N THR A 67 -6.71 -9.16 -7.48
CA THR A 67 -7.32 -9.98 -6.43
C THR A 67 -8.57 -9.32 -5.86
N GLU A 68 -9.43 -10.13 -5.25
CA GLU A 68 -10.60 -9.60 -4.53
C GLU A 68 -10.20 -8.65 -3.41
N PHE A 69 -9.12 -8.98 -2.69
CA PHE A 69 -8.60 -8.12 -1.63
C PHE A 69 -8.14 -6.77 -2.21
N GLY A 70 -7.43 -6.80 -3.34
CA GLY A 70 -6.96 -5.58 -3.98
C GLY A 70 -8.10 -4.70 -4.48
N GLN A 71 -9.13 -5.29 -5.06
CA GLN A 71 -10.31 -4.54 -5.51
C GLN A 71 -11.04 -3.90 -4.31
N ALA A 72 -11.16 -4.62 -3.20
CA ALA A 72 -11.75 -4.07 -2.00
C ALA A 72 -10.90 -2.95 -1.40
N ASP A 73 -9.57 -3.08 -1.44
CA ASP A 73 -8.66 -2.04 -0.98
C ASP A 73 -8.84 -0.76 -1.79
N LEU A 74 -8.88 -0.87 -3.12
CA LEU A 74 -9.07 0.29 -4.00
C LEU A 74 -10.40 0.98 -3.75
N ALA A 75 -11.46 0.21 -3.55
CA ALA A 75 -12.78 0.76 -3.24
C ALA A 75 -12.77 1.51 -1.89
N ALA A 76 -12.15 0.95 -0.87
CA ALA A 76 -12.09 1.54 0.46
C ALA A 76 -11.29 2.85 0.48
N PHE A 77 -10.28 2.97 -0.36
CA PHE A 77 -9.38 4.13 -0.38
C PHE A 77 -9.74 5.15 -1.47
N ALA A 78 -10.83 4.97 -2.17
CA ALA A 78 -11.34 5.96 -3.13
C ALA A 78 -11.57 7.29 -2.42
N GLY A 79 -10.96 8.35 -2.90
CA GLY A 79 -11.06 9.69 -2.30
C GLY A 79 -10.11 9.97 -1.14
N LEU A 80 -9.38 8.98 -0.65
CA LEU A 80 -8.33 9.16 0.35
C LEU A 80 -6.99 9.38 -0.35
N ARG A 81 -6.04 10.00 0.37
CA ARG A 81 -4.75 10.39 -0.22
C ARG A 81 -3.56 9.94 0.63
N PRO A 82 -3.20 8.66 0.58
CA PRO A 82 -1.88 8.24 1.10
C PRO A 82 -0.76 9.02 0.39
N ARG A 83 0.41 9.12 1.01
CA ARG A 83 1.56 9.76 0.36
C ARG A 83 1.95 9.06 -0.93
N ALA A 84 1.83 7.72 -0.95
CA ALA A 84 2.02 6.90 -2.14
C ALA A 84 1.32 5.56 -1.90
N ILE A 85 1.01 4.87 -2.99
CA ILE A 85 0.48 3.51 -2.94
C ILE A 85 1.51 2.56 -3.52
N LEU A 86 1.86 1.53 -2.74
CA LEU A 86 2.77 0.47 -3.17
C LEU A 86 1.92 -0.69 -3.69
N VAL A 87 2.21 -1.10 -4.94
CA VAL A 87 1.53 -2.21 -5.60
C VAL A 87 2.49 -3.39 -5.64
N PRO A 88 2.16 -4.49 -4.95
CA PRO A 88 3.08 -5.63 -4.87
C PRO A 88 3.04 -6.49 -6.13
N LYS A 89 4.09 -7.25 -6.35
CA LYS A 89 4.15 -8.32 -7.36
C LYS A 89 3.76 -7.87 -8.76
N VAL A 90 4.14 -6.65 -9.13
CA VAL A 90 3.85 -6.10 -10.46
C VAL A 90 4.70 -6.82 -11.50
N GLU A 91 4.06 -7.34 -12.54
CA GLU A 91 4.72 -8.01 -13.65
C GLU A 91 4.67 -7.21 -14.95
N THR A 92 3.67 -6.35 -15.12
CA THR A 92 3.50 -5.51 -16.30
C THR A 92 3.19 -4.07 -15.89
N ALA A 93 3.53 -3.12 -16.77
CA ALA A 93 3.26 -1.70 -16.51
C ALA A 93 1.75 -1.40 -16.41
N GLU A 94 0.93 -2.13 -17.16
CA GLU A 94 -0.53 -1.95 -17.15
C GLU A 94 -1.13 -2.20 -15.77
N GLU A 95 -0.58 -3.15 -15.01
CA GLU A 95 -1.10 -3.48 -13.68
C GLU A 95 -1.05 -2.30 -12.73
N ALA A 96 0.02 -1.51 -12.79
CA ALA A 96 0.15 -0.31 -11.96
C ALA A 96 -0.66 0.86 -12.52
N GLY A 97 -0.78 0.95 -13.85
CA GLY A 97 -1.45 2.06 -14.52
C GLY A 97 -2.97 2.07 -14.41
N GLU A 98 -3.57 0.95 -14.01
CA GLU A 98 -5.03 0.82 -13.93
C GLU A 98 -5.62 1.26 -12.59
N ILE A 99 -4.81 1.75 -11.67
CA ILE A 99 -5.27 2.14 -10.33
C ILE A 99 -5.87 3.55 -10.40
N PRO A 100 -7.18 3.71 -10.11
CA PRO A 100 -7.87 5.00 -10.27
C PRO A 100 -7.73 5.91 -9.05
N ILE A 101 -6.60 5.92 -8.39
CA ILE A 101 -6.34 6.75 -7.22
C ILE A 101 -5.30 7.80 -7.61
N GLY A 102 -5.63 9.07 -7.41
CA GLY A 102 -4.79 10.20 -7.83
C GLY A 102 -3.60 10.48 -6.90
N VAL A 103 -2.85 9.46 -6.51
CA VAL A 103 -1.65 9.59 -5.67
C VAL A 103 -0.47 8.90 -6.35
N PRO A 104 0.78 9.21 -5.97
CA PRO A 104 1.94 8.53 -6.53
C PRO A 104 1.87 7.02 -6.31
N LEU A 105 2.28 6.26 -7.32
CA LEU A 105 2.33 4.79 -7.26
C LEU A 105 3.78 4.33 -7.24
N ILE A 106 4.05 3.35 -6.39
CA ILE A 106 5.35 2.68 -6.35
C ILE A 106 5.11 1.20 -6.64
N ALA A 107 5.59 0.75 -7.80
CA ALA A 107 5.46 -0.65 -8.19
C ALA A 107 6.59 -1.46 -7.56
N LEU A 108 6.23 -2.57 -6.92
CA LEU A 108 7.20 -3.52 -6.38
C LEU A 108 7.38 -4.65 -7.37
N ILE A 109 8.60 -4.81 -7.88
CA ILE A 109 8.93 -5.82 -8.87
C ILE A 109 9.58 -6.99 -8.14
N GLU A 110 8.79 -8.03 -7.89
CA GLU A 110 9.18 -9.16 -7.07
C GLU A 110 9.32 -10.46 -7.88
N SER A 111 9.01 -10.43 -9.18
CA SER A 111 9.09 -11.60 -10.06
C SER A 111 10.09 -11.39 -11.18
N VAL A 112 10.58 -12.50 -11.77
CA VAL A 112 11.45 -12.44 -12.94
C VAL A 112 10.74 -11.78 -14.11
N ARG A 113 9.45 -12.03 -14.26
CA ARG A 113 8.64 -11.42 -15.32
C ARG A 113 8.56 -9.90 -15.16
N GLY A 114 8.36 -9.43 -13.94
CA GLY A 114 8.33 -8.01 -13.62
C GLY A 114 9.67 -7.34 -13.94
N LEU A 115 10.78 -7.98 -13.59
CA LEU A 115 12.11 -7.45 -13.90
C LEU A 115 12.36 -7.37 -15.41
N ARG A 116 11.85 -8.32 -16.20
CA ARG A 116 11.97 -8.29 -17.67
C ARG A 116 11.17 -7.16 -18.29
N ASN A 117 10.13 -6.72 -17.63
CA ASN A 117 9.24 -5.68 -18.13
C ASN A 117 9.54 -4.29 -17.58
N ILE A 118 10.66 -4.14 -16.85
CA ILE A 118 10.97 -2.89 -16.16
C ILE A 118 11.12 -1.70 -17.12
N ASP A 119 11.54 -1.95 -18.34
CA ASP A 119 11.73 -0.93 -19.38
C ASP A 119 10.52 -0.76 -20.31
N ALA A 120 9.43 -1.48 -20.05
CA ALA A 120 8.25 -1.46 -20.90
C ALA A 120 7.33 -0.26 -20.60
#